data_13b797a2f941720da4b4740f5ad19041
#
_entry.id   13b797a2f941720da4b4740f5ad19041
#
_cell.length_a   1.000
_cell.length_b   1.000
_cell.length_c   1.000
_cell.angle_alpha   90.00
_cell.angle_beta   90.00
_cell.angle_gamma   90.00
#
_symmetry.space_group_name_H-M   'P 1'
#
loop_
_entity.id
_entity.type
_entity.pdbx_description
1 polymer ?
#
loop_
_entity_poly.entity_id
_entity_poly.type
_entity_poly.pdbx_seq_one_letter_code
_entity_poly.pdbx_strand_id
1 'polypeptide(L)'
;MTTRAFQKVYTKIDNITKATITLRATGVGNDELATVGGRLAQVVKIMGDKGTLQVFAGTEGLATNPEVVFLGEPPVLRVSDALAGRFFNAYGEPLEGGEQIEGEPRQIGGPTVNPFRRLQPSELIATGIAGIDLNNTIVSGQKIPFFADPDQPYNVVMADVALRAKADKIILGGM
;
A
#
# COMPACT_ATOMS: atom_id res chain seq x y z
N MET A 1 -11.12 15.83 -16.91
CA MET A 1 -12.08 14.73 -17.18
C MET A 1 -11.47 13.82 -18.23
N THR A 2 -10.84 12.72 -17.82
CA THR A 2 -10.28 11.75 -18.77
C THR A 2 -11.38 10.74 -19.09
N THR A 3 -11.85 10.74 -20.33
CA THR A 3 -12.88 9.81 -20.81
C THR A 3 -12.29 8.39 -20.77
N ARG A 4 -12.75 7.57 -19.81
CA ARG A 4 -12.39 6.14 -19.72
C ARG A 4 -13.15 5.38 -20.79
N ALA A 5 -12.51 5.09 -21.91
CA ALA A 5 -13.17 4.59 -23.10
C ALA A 5 -13.66 3.12 -23.00
N PHE A 6 -13.13 2.26 -22.11
CA PHE A 6 -13.57 0.85 -22.00
C PHE A 6 -13.35 0.32 -20.60
N GLN A 7 -14.32 0.42 -19.73
CA GLN A 7 -14.35 -0.32 -18.47
C GLN A 7 -14.92 -1.72 -18.73
N LYS A 8 -14.24 -2.76 -18.24
CA LYS A 8 -14.75 -4.13 -18.29
C LYS A 8 -15.61 -4.37 -17.06
N VAL A 9 -16.85 -4.73 -17.29
CA VAL A 9 -17.86 -4.99 -16.24
C VAL A 9 -18.22 -6.46 -16.24
N TYR A 10 -18.16 -7.10 -15.07
CA TYR A 10 -18.56 -8.48 -14.86
C TYR A 10 -19.54 -8.55 -13.71
N THR A 11 -20.53 -9.46 -13.80
CA THR A 11 -21.53 -9.68 -12.76
C THR A 11 -21.53 -11.12 -12.24
N LYS A 12 -20.82 -12.02 -12.94
CA LYS A 12 -20.77 -13.43 -12.56
C LYS A 12 -19.50 -13.72 -11.75
N ILE A 13 -19.69 -14.10 -10.51
CA ILE A 13 -18.63 -14.48 -9.58
C ILE A 13 -18.63 -15.99 -9.41
N ASP A 14 -17.46 -16.62 -9.45
CA ASP A 14 -17.30 -18.07 -9.24
C ASP A 14 -17.19 -18.40 -7.74
N ASN A 15 -16.54 -17.56 -6.94
CA ASN A 15 -16.35 -17.79 -5.51
C ASN A 15 -16.17 -16.48 -4.74
N ILE A 16 -16.68 -16.44 -3.50
CA ILE A 16 -16.53 -15.34 -2.54
C ILE A 16 -16.00 -15.90 -1.21
N THR A 17 -14.95 -15.30 -0.68
CA THR A 17 -14.41 -15.54 0.67
C THR A 17 -14.52 -14.27 1.50
N LYS A 18 -14.03 -14.28 2.76
CA LYS A 18 -14.06 -13.09 3.64
C LYS A 18 -13.38 -11.84 3.04
N ALA A 19 -12.35 -12.02 2.22
CA ALA A 19 -11.56 -10.90 1.71
C ALA A 19 -11.34 -10.96 0.20
N THR A 20 -11.68 -12.08 -0.46
CA THR A 20 -11.42 -12.23 -1.89
C THR A 20 -12.63 -12.69 -2.66
N ILE A 21 -12.67 -12.31 -3.92
CA ILE A 21 -13.58 -12.85 -4.91
C ILE A 21 -12.79 -13.46 -6.06
N THR A 22 -13.35 -14.50 -6.68
CA THR A 22 -12.81 -15.11 -7.90
C THR A 22 -13.87 -15.10 -8.98
N LEU A 23 -13.47 -14.65 -10.16
CA LEU A 23 -14.35 -14.60 -11.33
C LEU A 23 -13.57 -14.89 -12.61
N ARG A 24 -14.30 -15.18 -13.68
CA ARG A 24 -13.70 -15.29 -15.01
C ARG A 24 -13.64 -13.91 -15.65
N ALA A 25 -12.42 -13.48 -15.96
CA ALA A 25 -12.16 -12.20 -16.60
C ALA A 25 -11.02 -12.33 -17.60
N THR A 26 -11.19 -11.78 -18.79
CA THR A 26 -10.17 -11.81 -19.85
C THR A 26 -9.56 -10.44 -20.06
N GLY A 27 -8.22 -10.42 -20.28
CA GLY A 27 -7.49 -9.19 -20.55
C GLY A 27 -7.44 -8.22 -19.38
N VAL A 28 -7.40 -8.75 -18.17
CA VAL A 28 -7.12 -8.02 -16.92
C VAL A 28 -5.66 -8.22 -16.55
N GLY A 29 -5.06 -7.20 -15.95
CA GLY A 29 -3.66 -7.21 -15.51
C GLY A 29 -3.50 -7.64 -14.06
N ASN A 30 -2.30 -8.14 -13.70
CA ASN A 30 -1.93 -8.24 -12.29
C ASN A 30 -1.86 -6.83 -11.69
N ASP A 31 -2.20 -6.74 -10.40
CA ASP A 31 -2.24 -5.50 -9.64
C ASP A 31 -3.25 -4.44 -10.14
N GLU A 32 -4.05 -4.76 -11.16
CA GLU A 32 -5.10 -3.88 -11.67
C GLU A 32 -6.15 -3.61 -10.59
N LEU A 33 -6.54 -2.35 -10.45
CA LEU A 33 -7.62 -1.96 -9.57
C LEU A 33 -8.99 -2.29 -10.19
N ALA A 34 -9.93 -2.63 -9.31
CA ALA A 34 -11.32 -2.84 -9.65
C ALA A 34 -12.25 -2.33 -8.55
N THR A 35 -13.51 -2.15 -8.85
CA THR A 35 -14.54 -2.00 -7.82
C THR A 35 -15.45 -3.22 -7.81
N VAL A 36 -15.85 -3.67 -6.62
CA VAL A 36 -16.73 -4.80 -6.39
C VAL A 36 -17.91 -4.34 -5.55
N GLY A 37 -19.05 -4.18 -6.16
CA GLY A 37 -20.22 -3.62 -5.47
C GLY A 37 -19.91 -2.23 -4.86
N GLY A 38 -19.14 -1.42 -5.55
CA GLY A 38 -18.69 -0.10 -5.11
C GLY A 38 -17.49 -0.08 -4.15
N ARG A 39 -16.98 -1.25 -3.72
CA ARG A 39 -15.80 -1.35 -2.86
C ARG A 39 -14.53 -1.51 -3.69
N LEU A 40 -13.47 -0.82 -3.31
CA LEU A 40 -12.19 -0.94 -3.99
C LEU A 40 -11.58 -2.33 -3.78
N ALA A 41 -11.03 -2.88 -4.85
CA ALA A 41 -10.38 -4.18 -4.88
C ALA A 41 -9.16 -4.15 -5.81
N GLN A 42 -8.29 -5.14 -5.67
CA GLN A 42 -7.09 -5.29 -6.51
C GLN A 42 -6.97 -6.74 -6.99
N VAL A 43 -6.56 -6.91 -8.23
CA VAL A 43 -6.23 -8.22 -8.79
C VAL A 43 -4.94 -8.73 -8.16
N VAL A 44 -5.04 -9.80 -7.36
CA VAL A 44 -3.87 -10.40 -6.67
C VAL A 44 -3.36 -11.66 -7.34
N LYS A 45 -4.17 -12.27 -8.20
CA LYS A 45 -3.78 -13.50 -8.90
C LYS A 45 -4.57 -13.68 -10.18
N ILE A 46 -3.88 -14.11 -11.24
CA ILE A 46 -4.49 -14.51 -12.50
C ILE A 46 -4.05 -15.95 -12.82
N MET A 47 -5.00 -16.82 -13.14
CA MET A 47 -4.78 -18.20 -13.57
C MET A 47 -5.64 -18.50 -14.80
N GLY A 48 -5.04 -18.45 -15.99
CA GLY A 48 -5.76 -18.59 -17.23
C GLY A 48 -6.82 -17.47 -17.42
N ASP A 49 -8.08 -17.84 -17.47
CA ASP A 49 -9.23 -16.93 -17.56
C ASP A 49 -9.80 -16.49 -16.20
N LYS A 50 -9.20 -16.97 -15.07
CA LYS A 50 -9.68 -16.68 -13.73
C LYS A 50 -8.83 -15.62 -13.06
N GLY A 51 -9.48 -14.54 -12.62
CA GLY A 51 -8.91 -13.50 -11.78
C GLY A 51 -9.38 -13.65 -10.34
N THR A 52 -8.45 -13.53 -9.37
CA THR A 52 -8.76 -13.40 -7.95
C THR A 52 -8.48 -11.98 -7.52
N LEU A 53 -9.48 -11.32 -6.95
CA LEU A 53 -9.41 -9.96 -6.46
C LEU A 53 -9.48 -9.96 -4.95
N GLN A 54 -8.63 -9.18 -4.31
CA GLN A 54 -8.73 -8.86 -2.90
C GLN A 54 -9.58 -7.61 -2.74
N VAL A 55 -10.68 -7.72 -1.98
CA VAL A 55 -11.56 -6.60 -1.65
C VAL A 55 -11.06 -5.98 -0.34
N PHE A 56 -10.61 -4.76 -0.39
CA PHE A 56 -9.94 -4.14 0.77
C PHE A 56 -10.84 -3.95 1.97
N ALA A 57 -12.10 -3.55 1.76
CA ALA A 57 -13.09 -3.43 2.83
C ALA A 57 -13.77 -4.77 3.18
N GLY A 58 -13.23 -5.90 2.72
CA GLY A 58 -13.87 -7.21 2.87
C GLY A 58 -15.11 -7.40 2.01
N THR A 59 -15.66 -8.60 2.06
CA THR A 59 -16.81 -8.99 1.22
C THR A 59 -18.14 -9.06 2.00
N GLU A 60 -18.11 -8.82 3.31
CA GLU A 60 -19.31 -8.87 4.14
C GLU A 60 -20.37 -7.89 3.66
N GLY A 61 -21.61 -8.36 3.49
CA GLY A 61 -22.72 -7.54 3.00
C GLY A 61 -22.71 -7.25 1.50
N LEU A 62 -21.80 -7.85 0.72
CA LEU A 62 -21.90 -7.82 -0.74
C LEU A 62 -23.09 -8.68 -1.21
N ALA A 63 -23.73 -8.26 -2.29
CA ALA A 63 -24.70 -9.10 -2.99
C ALA A 63 -24.03 -10.37 -3.51
N THR A 64 -24.81 -11.41 -3.78
CA THR A 64 -24.31 -12.69 -4.33
C THR A 64 -23.62 -12.52 -5.69
N ASN A 65 -24.09 -11.58 -6.50
CA ASN A 65 -23.51 -11.21 -7.79
C ASN A 65 -23.30 -9.70 -7.84
N PRO A 66 -22.29 -9.16 -7.11
CA PRO A 66 -21.99 -7.75 -7.18
C PRO A 66 -21.39 -7.39 -8.53
N GLU A 67 -21.62 -6.19 -8.97
CA GLU A 67 -20.95 -5.64 -10.14
C GLU A 67 -19.45 -5.50 -9.87
N VAL A 68 -18.64 -6.02 -10.79
CA VAL A 68 -17.18 -5.92 -10.78
C VAL A 68 -16.76 -5.08 -11.96
N VAL A 69 -16.17 -3.91 -11.70
CA VAL A 69 -15.70 -2.98 -12.72
C VAL A 69 -14.19 -2.87 -12.63
N PHE A 70 -13.48 -3.28 -13.67
CA PHE A 70 -12.03 -3.13 -13.76
C PHE A 70 -11.68 -1.72 -14.21
N LEU A 71 -10.69 -1.11 -13.54
CA LEU A 71 -10.31 0.29 -13.76
C LEU A 71 -9.23 0.45 -14.84
N GLY A 72 -8.57 -0.65 -15.24
CA GLY A 72 -7.54 -0.63 -16.29
C GLY A 72 -6.20 -0.05 -15.85
N GLU A 73 -6.02 0.21 -14.56
CA GLU A 73 -4.80 0.81 -14.02
C GLU A 73 -4.42 0.20 -12.67
N PRO A 74 -3.12 0.06 -12.35
CA PRO A 74 -2.67 -0.36 -11.04
C PRO A 74 -2.87 0.76 -10.00
N PRO A 75 -2.69 0.48 -8.69
CA PRO A 75 -2.76 1.49 -7.66
C PRO A 75 -1.65 2.54 -7.85
N VAL A 76 -2.05 3.79 -7.87
CA VAL A 76 -1.20 4.95 -8.08
C VAL A 76 -1.36 5.91 -6.91
N LEU A 77 -0.24 6.32 -6.31
CA LEU A 77 -0.19 7.39 -5.34
C LEU A 77 0.30 8.68 -6.02
N ARG A 78 -0.36 9.79 -5.78
CA ARG A 78 0.13 11.10 -6.21
C ARG A 78 1.09 11.64 -5.18
N VAL A 79 2.33 11.92 -5.60
CA VAL A 79 3.41 12.34 -4.71
C VAL A 79 3.74 13.80 -4.95
N SER A 80 3.71 14.59 -3.88
CA SER A 80 4.16 15.98 -3.83
C SER A 80 4.56 16.35 -2.40
N ASP A 81 5.18 17.50 -2.20
CA ASP A 81 5.52 18.00 -0.87
C ASP A 81 4.27 18.32 -0.01
N ALA A 82 3.11 18.46 -0.63
CA ALA A 82 1.84 18.64 0.06
C ALA A 82 1.38 17.39 0.86
N LEU A 83 2.04 16.24 0.73
CA LEU A 83 1.84 15.07 1.57
C LEU A 83 2.35 15.29 3.00
N ALA A 84 3.32 16.17 3.18
CA ALA A 84 3.96 16.37 4.48
C ALA A 84 2.98 16.90 5.54
N GLY A 85 3.02 16.29 6.73
CA GLY A 85 2.16 16.69 7.85
C GLY A 85 0.69 16.29 7.74
N ARG A 86 0.33 15.39 6.80
CA ARG A 86 -1.04 14.92 6.60
C ARG A 86 -1.16 13.41 6.86
N PHE A 87 -2.39 12.98 7.10
CA PHE A 87 -2.74 11.58 7.34
C PHE A 87 -3.55 11.02 6.17
N PHE A 88 -3.22 9.81 5.75
CA PHE A 88 -3.84 9.15 4.61
C PHE A 88 -4.28 7.73 4.97
N ASN A 89 -5.32 7.27 4.29
CA ASN A 89 -5.64 5.84 4.30
C ASN A 89 -4.69 5.06 3.37
N ALA A 90 -4.84 3.74 3.32
CA ALA A 90 -4.02 2.86 2.48
C ALA A 90 -4.12 3.14 0.96
N TYR A 91 -5.06 3.95 0.53
CA TYR A 91 -5.28 4.33 -0.88
C TYR A 91 -4.75 5.71 -1.22
N GLY A 92 -4.14 6.40 -0.24
CA GLY A 92 -3.65 7.76 -0.43
C GLY A 92 -4.75 8.83 -0.37
N GLU A 93 -5.93 8.50 0.17
CA GLU A 93 -6.98 9.48 0.41
C GLU A 93 -6.77 10.14 1.77
N PRO A 94 -6.88 11.48 1.86
CA PRO A 94 -6.73 12.20 3.12
C PRO A 94 -7.79 11.79 4.14
N LEU A 95 -7.38 11.40 5.36
CA LEU A 95 -8.30 11.06 6.45
C LEU A 95 -9.03 12.27 7.03
N GLU A 96 -8.44 13.43 6.91
CA GLU A 96 -9.00 14.70 7.41
C GLU A 96 -10.05 15.31 6.47
N GLY A 97 -10.34 14.65 5.37
CA GLY A 97 -11.12 15.22 4.28
C GLY A 97 -10.30 16.26 3.50
N GLY A 98 -10.93 16.87 2.51
CA GLY A 98 -10.32 17.90 1.66
C GLY A 98 -10.05 17.40 0.25
N GLU A 99 -9.43 18.25 -0.55
CA GLU A 99 -9.11 17.95 -1.94
C GLU A 99 -8.03 16.89 -2.08
N GLN A 100 -8.16 16.07 -3.11
CA GLN A 100 -7.10 15.12 -3.47
C GLN A 100 -5.80 15.89 -3.75
N ILE A 101 -4.69 15.31 -3.31
CA ILE A 101 -3.38 15.92 -3.51
C ILE A 101 -3.03 15.89 -4.99
N GLU A 102 -2.76 17.06 -5.54
CA GLU A 102 -2.14 17.17 -6.84
C GLU A 102 -0.66 16.81 -6.73
N GLY A 103 -0.17 15.98 -7.65
CA GLY A 103 1.22 15.53 -7.63
C GLY A 103 1.52 14.57 -8.77
N GLU A 104 2.79 14.19 -8.86
CA GLU A 104 3.25 13.23 -9.86
C GLU A 104 2.68 11.84 -9.53
N PRO A 105 1.98 11.18 -10.48
CA PRO A 105 1.46 9.83 -10.25
C PRO A 105 2.62 8.82 -10.18
N ARG A 106 2.71 8.08 -9.09
CA ARG A 106 3.69 7.00 -8.88
C ARG A 106 2.95 5.70 -8.60
N GLN A 107 3.33 4.64 -9.30
CA GLN A 107 2.81 3.30 -9.02
C GLN A 107 3.32 2.84 -7.65
N ILE A 108 2.42 2.29 -6.83
CA ILE A 108 2.76 1.78 -5.49
C ILE A 108 3.64 0.53 -5.58
N GLY A 109 3.48 -0.29 -6.60
CA GLY A 109 4.34 -1.44 -6.89
C GLY A 109 5.46 -1.03 -7.84
N GLY A 110 6.70 -0.95 -7.36
CA GLY A 110 7.87 -0.74 -8.20
C GLY A 110 8.41 -2.04 -8.84
N PRO A 111 9.25 -1.95 -9.88
CA PRO A 111 9.91 -3.12 -10.44
C PRO A 111 10.81 -3.78 -9.39
N THR A 112 10.85 -5.11 -9.41
CA THR A 112 11.74 -5.88 -8.54
C THR A 112 13.20 -5.52 -8.82
N VAL A 113 13.89 -5.04 -7.82
CA VAL A 113 15.33 -4.72 -7.96
C VAL A 113 16.14 -6.02 -7.97
N ASN A 114 16.94 -6.21 -9.02
CA ASN A 114 17.85 -7.35 -9.11
C ASN A 114 18.78 -7.37 -7.89
N PRO A 115 18.88 -8.48 -7.14
CA PRO A 115 19.77 -8.61 -5.98
C PRO A 115 21.22 -8.16 -6.25
N PHE A 116 21.72 -8.38 -7.43
CA PHE A 116 23.07 -7.94 -7.84
C PHE A 116 23.27 -6.42 -7.86
N ARG A 117 22.18 -5.65 -7.94
CA ARG A 117 22.21 -4.18 -7.90
C ARG A 117 22.06 -3.61 -6.50
N ARG A 118 21.90 -4.45 -5.50
CA ARG A 118 21.80 -3.99 -4.11
C ARG A 118 23.18 -3.61 -3.61
N LEU A 119 23.31 -2.37 -3.19
CA LEU A 119 24.50 -1.90 -2.48
C LEU A 119 24.40 -2.31 -1.01
N GLN A 120 25.56 -2.59 -0.39
CA GLN A 120 25.58 -2.79 1.06
C GLN A 120 25.24 -1.47 1.75
N PRO A 121 24.32 -1.49 2.73
CA PRO A 121 24.02 -0.30 3.53
C PRO A 121 25.27 0.15 4.27
N SER A 122 25.62 1.42 4.15
CA SER A 122 26.84 1.99 4.80
C SER A 122 26.62 3.39 5.38
N GLU A 123 25.52 4.06 5.02
CA GLU A 123 25.24 5.42 5.45
C GLU A 123 24.50 5.42 6.78
N LEU A 124 25.12 6.00 7.81
CA LEU A 124 24.57 6.10 9.16
C LEU A 124 23.36 7.05 9.20
N ILE A 125 22.26 6.58 9.79
CA ILE A 125 21.15 7.42 10.21
C ILE A 125 21.24 7.58 11.73
N ALA A 126 21.82 8.67 12.19
CA ALA A 126 21.97 8.94 13.62
C ALA A 126 20.61 9.27 14.26
N THR A 127 20.31 8.68 15.41
CA THR A 127 19.11 8.95 16.21
C THR A 127 19.37 9.83 17.42
N GLY A 128 20.63 9.95 17.85
CA GLY A 128 21.01 10.60 19.11
C GLY A 128 20.64 9.78 20.36
N ILE A 129 20.21 8.53 20.19
CA ILE A 129 19.95 7.58 21.29
C ILE A 129 21.15 6.65 21.37
N ALA A 130 21.99 6.82 22.41
CA ALA A 130 23.26 6.12 22.52
C ALA A 130 23.14 4.60 22.44
N GLY A 131 22.08 4.00 23.02
CA GLY A 131 21.85 2.56 22.96
C GLY A 131 21.57 2.04 21.53
N ILE A 132 21.03 2.89 20.68
CA ILE A 132 20.75 2.55 19.27
C ILE A 132 22.00 2.85 18.43
N ASP A 133 22.51 4.06 18.51
CA ASP A 133 23.61 4.52 17.66
C ASP A 133 24.90 3.71 17.87
N LEU A 134 25.13 3.18 19.09
CA LEU A 134 26.31 2.39 19.40
C LEU A 134 26.15 0.88 19.23
N ASN A 135 24.98 0.33 19.55
CA ASN A 135 24.79 -1.13 19.59
C ASN A 135 23.94 -1.67 18.43
N ASN A 136 22.97 -0.90 17.97
CA ASN A 136 22.02 -1.28 16.92
C ASN A 136 21.94 -0.21 15.85
N THR A 137 23.08 0.24 15.39
CA THR A 137 23.25 1.32 14.42
C THR A 137 22.29 1.22 13.25
N ILE A 138 21.52 2.27 13.00
CA ILE A 138 20.60 2.35 11.86
C ILE A 138 21.38 2.85 10.65
N VAL A 139 21.27 2.11 9.55
CA VAL A 139 21.87 2.50 8.27
C VAL A 139 20.85 2.57 7.14
N SER A 140 21.09 3.45 6.19
CA SER A 140 20.21 3.65 5.03
C SER A 140 19.98 2.35 4.28
N GLY A 141 18.71 2.03 3.95
CA GLY A 141 18.31 0.81 3.25
C GLY A 141 18.16 -0.44 4.12
N GLN A 142 18.39 -0.35 5.42
CA GLN A 142 18.21 -1.47 6.35
C GLN A 142 16.76 -1.60 6.80
N LYS A 143 16.30 -2.84 7.04
CA LYS A 143 15.08 -3.15 7.77
C LYS A 143 15.45 -3.60 9.18
N ILE A 144 14.95 -2.90 10.19
CA ILE A 144 15.22 -3.21 11.59
C ILE A 144 13.91 -3.62 12.25
N PRO A 145 13.79 -4.87 12.74
CA PRO A 145 12.66 -5.26 13.57
C PRO A 145 12.81 -4.68 14.98
N PHE A 146 11.70 -4.24 15.54
CA PHE A 146 11.63 -3.79 16.93
C PHE A 146 10.81 -4.80 17.72
N PHE A 147 11.43 -5.47 18.68
CA PHE A 147 10.79 -6.45 19.56
C PHE A 147 10.69 -5.90 20.96
N ALA A 148 9.55 -6.10 21.59
CA ALA A 148 9.33 -5.74 22.99
C ALA A 148 8.32 -6.69 23.62
N ASP A 149 8.42 -6.87 24.93
CA ASP A 149 7.39 -7.55 25.69
C ASP A 149 6.09 -6.72 25.73
N PRO A 150 4.91 -7.34 25.96
CA PRO A 150 3.61 -6.65 25.90
C PRO A 150 3.50 -5.42 26.79
N ASP A 151 4.20 -5.41 27.94
CA ASP A 151 4.15 -4.34 28.93
C ASP A 151 5.16 -3.21 28.68
N GLN A 152 5.98 -3.32 27.64
CA GLN A 152 6.99 -2.31 27.33
C GLN A 152 6.43 -1.20 26.45
N PRO A 153 6.84 0.07 26.68
CA PRO A 153 6.35 1.23 25.92
C PRO A 153 7.01 1.34 24.54
N TYR A 154 7.03 0.25 23.75
CA TYR A 154 7.79 0.19 22.51
C TYR A 154 7.33 1.24 21.46
N ASN A 155 6.03 1.56 21.43
CA ASN A 155 5.50 2.58 20.52
C ASN A 155 6.08 3.97 20.82
N VAL A 156 6.29 4.29 22.12
CA VAL A 156 6.92 5.55 22.53
C VAL A 156 8.37 5.60 22.08
N VAL A 157 9.09 4.49 22.26
CA VAL A 157 10.49 4.39 21.82
C VAL A 157 10.60 4.46 20.30
N MET A 158 9.74 3.78 19.56
CA MET A 158 9.70 3.87 18.10
C MET A 158 9.42 5.30 17.62
N ALA A 159 8.47 5.99 18.26
CA ALA A 159 8.18 7.38 17.93
C ALA A 159 9.36 8.29 18.23
N ASP A 160 10.05 8.10 19.37
CA ASP A 160 11.23 8.88 19.75
C ASP A 160 12.38 8.66 18.76
N VAL A 161 12.62 7.41 18.36
CA VAL A 161 13.61 7.08 17.32
C VAL A 161 13.27 7.77 16.00
N ALA A 162 12.01 7.70 15.56
CA ALA A 162 11.59 8.33 14.32
C ALA A 162 11.74 9.86 14.35
N LEU A 163 11.34 10.49 15.45
CA LEU A 163 11.41 11.95 15.61
C LEU A 163 12.85 12.48 15.70
N ARG A 164 13.78 11.67 16.21
CA ARG A 164 15.19 12.05 16.38
C ARG A 164 16.05 11.65 15.19
N ALA A 165 15.62 10.69 14.39
CA ALA A 165 16.38 10.21 13.24
C ALA A 165 16.73 11.37 12.30
N LYS A 166 17.99 11.49 11.95
CA LYS A 166 18.47 12.48 10.97
C LYS A 166 18.12 12.00 9.56
N ALA A 167 16.88 12.23 9.15
CA ALA A 167 16.34 11.90 7.85
C ALA A 167 15.57 13.10 7.28
N ASP A 168 15.54 13.22 5.96
CA ASP A 168 14.85 14.33 5.30
C ASP A 168 13.33 14.24 5.46
N LYS A 169 12.79 13.02 5.44
CA LYS A 169 11.35 12.74 5.60
C LYS A 169 11.15 11.48 6.43
N ILE A 170 10.17 11.51 7.29
CA ILE A 170 9.75 10.38 8.13
C ILE A 170 8.33 10.00 7.76
N ILE A 171 8.11 8.73 7.43
CA ILE A 171 6.81 8.19 7.08
C ILE A 171 6.42 7.16 8.13
N LEU A 172 5.28 7.35 8.77
CA LEU A 172 4.73 6.41 9.76
C LEU A 172 3.57 5.65 9.13
N GLY A 173 3.64 4.33 9.15
CA GLY A 173 2.55 3.44 8.77
C GLY A 173 1.98 2.76 10.00
N GLY A 174 0.66 2.78 10.16
CA GLY A 174 -0.07 2.10 11.23
C GLY A 174 -1.17 1.20 10.70
N MET A 175 -1.51 0.15 11.43
CA MET A 175 -2.66 -0.72 11.22
C MET A 175 -3.56 -0.69 12.44
#